data_3b5f94ee4c7aff5a2f887da326e867c2
#
_entry.id   3b5f94ee4c7aff5a2f887da326e867c2
#
_cell.length_a   1.000
_cell.length_b   1.000
_cell.length_c   1.000
_cell.angle_alpha   90.00
_cell.angle_beta   90.00
_cell.angle_gamma   90.00
#
_symmetry.space_group_name_H-M   'P 1'
#
loop_
_entity.id
_entity.type
_entity.pdbx_description
1 polymer ?
#
loop_
_entity_poly.entity_id
_entity_poly.type
_entity_poly.pdbx_seq_one_letter_code
_entity_poly.pdbx_strand_id
1 'polypeptide(L)'
;MNNTAKKNRMNNLKDYIEAFSHLHTAKVKRRKAPHKAVLLLAIIDLVESKVIRYPRIELTDGLVRKFNSVWKRYLGESSIFTPDITKPYFHMQYEPFWNLVEKHDFGALLVAEDKPWSMGGQEQKSLPPGGYSVKSMRNAFECAEIDKRLFEIMQNADARAMLRVILINEYLTNQPTRTMPDFNGLIMALPLIALVA
;
A
#
# COMPACT_ATOMS: atom_id res chain seq x y z
N MET A 1 4.89 29.05 -24.26
CA MET A 1 3.72 28.15 -24.09
C MET A 1 4.04 27.21 -22.92
N ASN A 2 3.57 27.57 -21.73
CA ASN A 2 3.90 26.89 -20.48
C ASN A 2 2.95 25.70 -20.29
N ASN A 3 3.45 24.53 -20.61
CA ASN A 3 2.73 23.28 -20.32
C ASN A 3 3.13 22.81 -18.92
N THR A 4 2.63 23.49 -17.90
CA THR A 4 2.70 23.03 -16.51
C THR A 4 1.75 21.85 -16.39
N ALA A 5 2.28 20.65 -16.45
CA ALA A 5 1.55 19.43 -16.14
C ALA A 5 0.93 19.59 -14.74
N LYS A 6 -0.37 19.84 -14.69
CA LYS A 6 -1.18 19.93 -13.47
C LYS A 6 -1.12 18.57 -12.80
N LYS A 7 -0.16 18.39 -11.87
CA LYS A 7 0.00 17.17 -11.09
C LYS A 7 -1.31 16.93 -10.36
N ASN A 8 -2.04 15.92 -10.80
CA ASN A 8 -3.38 15.61 -10.31
C ASN A 8 -3.25 15.20 -8.84
N ARG A 9 -3.58 16.11 -7.92
CA ARG A 9 -3.55 15.87 -6.48
C ARG A 9 -4.70 14.92 -6.17
N MET A 10 -4.41 13.74 -5.65
CA MET A 10 -5.44 12.80 -5.19
C MET A 10 -6.13 13.42 -3.97
N ASN A 11 -7.43 13.70 -4.07
CA ASN A 11 -8.16 14.43 -3.05
C ASN A 11 -9.39 13.70 -2.51
N ASN A 12 -9.84 12.66 -3.18
CA ASN A 12 -11.05 11.95 -2.83
C ASN A 12 -10.90 10.42 -2.95
N LEU A 13 -11.85 9.68 -2.43
CA LEU A 13 -11.85 8.22 -2.45
C LEU A 13 -11.74 7.65 -3.87
N LYS A 14 -12.37 8.28 -4.86
CA LYS A 14 -12.34 7.82 -6.26
C LYS A 14 -10.92 7.80 -6.81
N ASP A 15 -10.13 8.85 -6.53
CA ASP A 15 -8.75 8.94 -6.99
C ASP A 15 -7.88 7.79 -6.43
N TYR A 16 -8.10 7.41 -5.15
CA TYR A 16 -7.39 6.27 -4.55
C TYR A 16 -7.90 4.92 -5.01
N ILE A 17 -9.19 4.78 -5.31
CA ILE A 17 -9.74 3.58 -5.95
C ILE A 17 -9.06 3.37 -7.30
N GLU A 18 -8.95 4.43 -8.11
CA GLU A 18 -8.25 4.38 -9.39
C GLU A 18 -6.77 4.03 -9.23
N ALA A 19 -6.06 4.68 -8.30
CA ALA A 19 -4.66 4.35 -8.01
C ALA A 19 -4.48 2.90 -7.55
N PHE A 20 -5.36 2.38 -6.70
CA PHE A 20 -5.33 1.01 -6.21
C PHE A 20 -5.65 -0.02 -7.30
N SER A 21 -6.49 0.31 -8.27
CA SER A 21 -6.77 -0.58 -9.41
C SER A 21 -5.62 -0.64 -10.42
N HIS A 22 -4.70 0.34 -10.40
CA HIS A 22 -3.59 0.47 -11.36
C HIS A 22 -2.20 0.41 -10.71
N LEU A 23 -2.03 -0.34 -9.61
CA LEU A 23 -0.72 -0.50 -8.98
C LEU A 23 0.33 -1.02 -9.98
N HIS A 24 1.51 -0.43 -9.94
CA HIS A 24 2.66 -0.89 -10.72
C HIS A 24 3.16 -2.23 -10.19
N THR A 25 2.73 -3.33 -10.82
CA THR A 25 3.06 -4.70 -10.40
C THR A 25 3.73 -5.47 -11.51
N ALA A 26 4.67 -6.35 -11.16
CA ALA A 26 5.21 -7.33 -12.10
C ALA A 26 4.11 -8.30 -12.54
N LYS A 27 4.27 -8.88 -13.73
CA LYS A 27 3.40 -9.94 -14.26
C LYS A 27 4.21 -11.22 -14.44
N VAL A 28 3.71 -12.32 -13.91
CA VAL A 28 4.27 -13.67 -14.09
C VAL A 28 3.18 -14.56 -14.68
N LYS A 29 3.43 -15.19 -15.84
CA LYS A 29 2.43 -16.02 -16.53
C LYS A 29 1.07 -15.32 -16.69
N ARG A 30 1.09 -14.06 -17.14
CA ARG A 30 -0.09 -13.17 -17.30
C ARG A 30 -0.83 -12.78 -16.01
N ARG A 31 -0.31 -13.14 -14.82
CA ARG A 31 -0.89 -12.77 -13.52
C ARG A 31 -0.15 -11.59 -12.91
N LYS A 32 -0.90 -10.63 -12.40
CA LYS A 32 -0.35 -9.50 -11.62
C LYS A 32 0.24 -10.04 -10.31
N ALA A 33 1.43 -9.58 -9.92
CA ALA A 33 2.02 -9.94 -8.62
C ALA A 33 1.19 -9.35 -7.47
N PRO A 34 0.72 -10.16 -6.51
CA PRO A 34 -0.24 -9.74 -5.49
C PRO A 34 0.39 -8.96 -4.32
N HIS A 35 1.71 -8.89 -4.25
CA HIS A 35 2.45 -8.44 -3.07
C HIS A 35 2.06 -7.04 -2.59
N LYS A 36 1.92 -6.06 -3.50
CA LYS A 36 1.49 -4.69 -3.16
C LYS A 36 0.07 -4.66 -2.61
N ALA A 37 -0.84 -5.41 -3.22
CA ALA A 37 -2.22 -5.51 -2.75
C ALA A 37 -2.30 -6.15 -1.36
N VAL A 38 -1.54 -7.22 -1.11
CA VAL A 38 -1.46 -7.86 0.21
C VAL A 38 -0.89 -6.90 1.27
N LEU A 39 0.13 -6.12 0.92
CA LEU A 39 0.68 -5.10 1.83
C LEU A 39 -0.38 -4.04 2.19
N LEU A 40 -1.09 -3.52 1.20
CA LEU A 40 -2.15 -2.52 1.42
C LEU A 40 -3.30 -3.09 2.25
N LEU A 41 -3.72 -4.34 2.00
CA LEU A 41 -4.74 -5.02 2.82
C LEU A 41 -4.27 -5.18 4.28
N ALA A 42 -3.01 -5.55 4.50
CA ALA A 42 -2.44 -5.64 5.84
C ALA A 42 -2.43 -4.28 6.55
N ILE A 43 -2.11 -3.20 5.85
CA ILE A 43 -2.16 -1.83 6.38
C ILE A 43 -3.58 -1.43 6.72
N ILE A 44 -4.55 -1.67 5.83
CA ILE A 44 -5.97 -1.38 6.08
C ILE A 44 -6.47 -2.10 7.33
N ASP A 45 -6.12 -3.38 7.52
CA ASP A 45 -6.46 -4.15 8.72
C ASP A 45 -5.83 -3.54 9.99
N LEU A 46 -4.58 -3.08 9.92
CA LEU A 46 -3.90 -2.47 11.06
C LEU A 46 -4.42 -1.05 11.39
N VAL A 47 -4.88 -0.30 10.39
CA VAL A 47 -5.59 0.98 10.59
C VAL A 47 -6.94 0.75 11.24
N GLU A 48 -7.71 -0.24 10.78
CA GLU A 48 -9.00 -0.61 11.36
C GLU A 48 -8.88 -1.02 12.83
N SER A 49 -7.89 -1.84 13.15
CA SER A 49 -7.61 -2.27 14.53
C SER A 49 -6.90 -1.21 15.38
N LYS A 50 -6.71 0.02 14.86
CA LYS A 50 -6.04 1.15 15.54
C LYS A 50 -4.60 0.87 15.98
N VAL A 51 -3.94 -0.11 15.37
CA VAL A 51 -2.50 -0.35 15.57
C VAL A 51 -1.70 0.72 14.83
N ILE A 52 -2.06 1.01 13.56
CA ILE A 52 -1.53 2.15 12.83
C ILE A 52 -2.45 3.35 13.09
N ARG A 53 -1.92 4.37 13.77
CA ARG A 53 -2.68 5.56 14.19
C ARG A 53 -2.28 6.83 13.45
N TYR A 54 -1.22 6.79 12.67
CA TYR A 54 -0.64 7.90 11.93
C TYR A 54 -0.30 7.45 10.51
N PRO A 55 -0.14 8.36 9.55
CA PRO A 55 0.21 8.00 8.17
C PRO A 55 1.67 7.55 8.02
N ARG A 56 2.22 6.89 9.03
CA ARG A 56 3.58 6.35 9.10
C ARG A 56 3.52 4.83 9.23
N ILE A 57 4.13 4.15 8.30
CA ILE A 57 4.12 2.69 8.17
C ILE A 57 5.54 2.18 8.44
N GLU A 58 5.82 1.82 9.67
CA GLU A 58 7.08 1.20 10.04
C GLU A 58 7.08 -0.28 9.67
N LEU A 59 8.22 -0.78 9.18
CA LEU A 59 8.37 -2.21 8.87
C LEU A 59 8.58 -3.02 10.15
N THR A 60 7.57 -3.06 11.03
CA THR A 60 7.60 -3.78 12.30
C THR A 60 7.37 -5.28 12.11
N ASP A 61 7.70 -6.10 13.13
CA ASP A 61 7.34 -7.52 13.12
C ASP A 61 5.82 -7.72 13.11
N GLY A 62 5.06 -6.78 13.68
CA GLY A 62 3.59 -6.76 13.62
C GLY A 62 3.08 -6.65 12.19
N LEU A 63 3.64 -5.73 11.40
CA LEU A 63 3.29 -5.59 9.97
C LEU A 63 3.70 -6.83 9.16
N VAL A 64 4.90 -7.37 9.42
CA VAL A 64 5.36 -8.61 8.74
C VAL A 64 4.41 -9.78 9.03
N ARG A 65 4.04 -9.99 10.30
CA ARG A 65 3.07 -11.04 10.66
C ARG A 65 1.70 -10.83 10.03
N LYS A 66 1.21 -9.58 10.01
CA LYS A 66 -0.08 -9.25 9.40
C LYS A 66 -0.04 -9.50 7.89
N PHE A 67 1.01 -9.09 7.20
CA PHE A 67 1.21 -9.37 5.77
C PHE A 67 1.15 -10.87 5.49
N ASN A 68 1.89 -11.70 6.24
CA ASN A 68 1.88 -13.14 6.07
C ASN A 68 0.51 -13.77 6.37
N SER A 69 -0.21 -13.24 7.37
CA SER A 69 -1.59 -13.68 7.68
C SER A 69 -2.56 -13.37 6.52
N VAL A 70 -2.49 -12.17 5.96
CA VAL A 70 -3.30 -11.79 4.78
C VAL A 70 -2.90 -12.64 3.57
N TRP A 71 -1.60 -12.84 3.35
CA TRP A 71 -1.11 -13.73 2.28
C TRP A 71 -1.70 -15.13 2.39
N LYS A 72 -1.60 -15.75 3.57
CA LYS A 72 -2.16 -17.10 3.81
C LYS A 72 -3.67 -17.15 3.58
N ARG A 73 -4.40 -16.11 3.98
CA ARG A 73 -5.86 -16.02 3.83
C ARG A 73 -6.28 -16.05 2.35
N TYR A 74 -5.60 -15.31 1.48
CA TYR A 74 -6.04 -15.12 0.10
C TYR A 74 -5.31 -15.98 -0.93
N LEU A 75 -4.08 -16.36 -0.68
CA LEU A 75 -3.23 -17.02 -1.66
C LEU A 75 -2.86 -18.45 -1.25
N GLY A 76 -2.78 -18.73 0.05
CA GLY A 76 -2.40 -20.05 0.56
C GLY A 76 -0.99 -20.45 0.13
N GLU A 77 -0.73 -21.76 0.21
CA GLU A 77 0.56 -22.35 -0.14
C GLU A 77 0.68 -22.70 -1.64
N SER A 78 -0.46 -22.70 -2.37
CA SER A 78 -0.51 -23.06 -3.79
C SER A 78 -0.21 -21.89 -4.75
N SER A 79 0.15 -20.74 -4.23
CA SER A 79 0.50 -19.58 -5.05
C SER A 79 1.80 -19.79 -5.82
N ILE A 80 1.83 -19.33 -7.07
CA ILE A 80 3.08 -19.26 -7.86
C ILE A 80 4.04 -18.17 -7.34
N PHE A 81 3.56 -17.34 -6.43
CA PHE A 81 4.33 -16.29 -5.78
C PHE A 81 4.64 -16.71 -4.34
N THR A 82 5.79 -16.27 -3.83
CA THR A 82 6.20 -16.47 -2.44
C THR A 82 6.00 -15.21 -1.62
N PRO A 83 5.57 -15.30 -0.35
CA PRO A 83 5.39 -14.12 0.49
C PRO A 83 6.74 -13.45 0.77
N ASP A 84 6.83 -12.19 0.38
CA ASP A 84 7.99 -11.33 0.63
C ASP A 84 7.48 -9.89 0.78
N ILE A 85 7.47 -9.37 1.99
CA ILE A 85 7.01 -8.02 2.29
C ILE A 85 8.02 -6.95 1.86
N THR A 86 9.30 -7.26 1.77
CA THR A 86 10.36 -6.28 1.56
C THR A 86 10.29 -5.66 0.17
N LYS A 87 9.98 -6.47 -0.84
CA LYS A 87 9.81 -6.01 -2.22
C LYS A 87 8.66 -5.01 -2.36
N PRO A 88 7.39 -5.34 -1.97
CA PRO A 88 6.33 -4.37 -2.08
C PRO A 88 6.58 -3.14 -1.18
N TYR A 89 7.11 -3.29 0.04
CA TYR A 89 7.43 -2.17 0.91
C TYR A 89 8.36 -1.16 0.22
N PHE A 90 9.41 -1.64 -0.43
CA PHE A 90 10.36 -0.81 -1.18
C PHE A 90 9.74 -0.27 -2.48
N HIS A 91 9.13 -1.13 -3.31
CA HIS A 91 8.63 -0.75 -4.63
C HIS A 91 7.31 0.05 -4.61
N MET A 92 6.69 0.21 -3.45
CA MET A 92 5.55 1.13 -3.29
C MET A 92 5.96 2.60 -3.52
N GLN A 93 7.24 2.96 -3.43
CA GLN A 93 7.71 4.31 -3.74
C GLN A 93 7.37 4.78 -5.18
N TYR A 94 7.00 3.85 -6.06
CA TYR A 94 6.52 4.19 -7.41
C TYR A 94 5.03 4.52 -7.46
N GLU A 95 4.32 4.34 -6.34
CA GLU A 95 2.92 4.74 -6.21
C GLU A 95 2.81 6.17 -5.69
N PRO A 96 1.85 6.97 -6.19
CA PRO A 96 1.78 8.40 -5.88
C PRO A 96 1.46 8.73 -4.42
N PHE A 97 1.01 7.76 -3.65
CA PHE A 97 0.58 7.88 -2.25
C PHE A 97 1.56 7.30 -1.23
N TRP A 98 2.77 6.90 -1.64
CA TRP A 98 3.76 6.24 -0.79
C TRP A 98 5.12 6.91 -0.91
N ASN A 99 5.76 7.22 0.22
CA ASN A 99 7.09 7.81 0.28
C ASN A 99 7.95 7.07 1.32
N LEU A 100 9.17 6.67 0.95
CA LEU A 100 10.13 6.09 1.87
C LEU A 100 10.93 7.19 2.57
N VAL A 101 10.97 7.15 3.91
CA VAL A 101 11.75 8.05 4.75
C VAL A 101 13.04 7.34 5.15
N GLU A 102 14.17 7.85 4.69
CA GLU A 102 15.48 7.32 5.06
C GLU A 102 15.83 7.67 6.51
N LYS A 103 16.53 6.76 7.17
CA LYS A 103 17.15 7.10 8.45
C LYS A 103 18.28 8.09 8.20
N HIS A 104 18.22 9.22 8.88
CA HIS A 104 19.34 10.14 8.94
C HIS A 104 20.37 9.59 9.93
N ASP A 105 21.62 9.37 9.49
CA ASP A 105 22.72 9.26 10.39
C ASP A 105 22.82 10.57 11.20
N PHE A 106 22.90 10.48 12.52
CA PHE A 106 22.91 11.61 13.44
C PHE A 106 24.02 12.66 13.13
N GLY A 107 24.99 12.28 12.31
CA GLY A 107 26.07 13.17 11.80
C GLY A 107 25.67 14.06 10.62
N ALA A 108 24.61 13.72 9.87
CA ALA A 108 24.11 14.53 8.76
C ALA A 108 23.07 15.58 9.21
N LEU A 109 22.65 15.56 10.48
CA LEU A 109 21.61 16.43 11.04
C LEU A 109 22.06 17.91 11.15
N LEU A 110 23.34 18.20 10.96
CA LEU A 110 23.86 19.57 11.04
C LEU A 110 23.81 20.35 9.73
N VAL A 111 23.33 19.77 8.64
CA VAL A 111 23.32 20.41 7.29
C VAL A 111 21.97 20.32 6.59
N ALA A 112 20.96 19.70 7.16
CA ALA A 112 19.65 19.63 6.55
C ALA A 112 18.86 20.91 6.87
N GLU A 113 19.00 21.92 6.02
CA GLU A 113 18.01 22.99 5.91
C GLU A 113 16.62 22.38 5.70
N ASP A 114 15.64 22.92 6.44
CA ASP A 114 14.21 22.63 6.28
C ASP A 114 13.81 22.63 4.80
N LYS A 115 13.84 21.47 4.15
CA LYS A 115 13.23 21.31 2.85
C LYS A 115 11.73 21.14 3.08
N PRO A 116 10.90 22.13 2.70
CA PRO A 116 9.46 21.98 2.82
C PRO A 116 9.03 20.74 2.01
N TRP A 117 8.09 19.98 2.55
CA TRP A 117 7.42 18.86 1.88
C TRP A 117 7.03 19.27 0.44
N SER A 118 7.89 18.99 -0.51
CA SER A 118 7.59 19.24 -1.92
C SER A 118 6.95 17.98 -2.51
N MET A 119 5.63 17.99 -2.65
CA MET A 119 4.86 17.01 -3.43
C MET A 119 5.21 17.00 -4.93
N GLY A 120 6.39 17.45 -5.29
CA GLY A 120 6.81 17.65 -6.66
C GLY A 120 8.12 16.96 -7.01
N GLY A 121 8.12 15.65 -7.15
CA GLY A 121 9.29 14.86 -7.54
C GLY A 121 9.78 14.04 -6.35
N GLN A 122 9.11 12.92 -6.10
CA GLN A 122 9.63 11.92 -5.17
C GLN A 122 10.96 11.43 -5.75
N GLU A 123 12.05 11.78 -5.09
CA GLU A 123 13.34 11.20 -5.39
C GLU A 123 13.26 9.71 -5.07
N GLN A 124 13.40 8.88 -6.11
CA GLN A 124 13.35 7.43 -5.92
C GLN A 124 14.56 7.00 -5.12
N LYS A 125 14.30 6.29 -4.03
CA LYS A 125 15.35 5.76 -3.17
C LYS A 125 16.01 4.55 -3.80
N SER A 126 17.31 4.45 -3.63
CA SER A 126 18.08 3.29 -4.07
C SER A 126 17.85 2.08 -3.16
N LEU A 127 17.98 0.89 -3.72
CA LEU A 127 17.94 -0.34 -2.93
C LEU A 127 19.10 -0.33 -1.92
N PRO A 128 18.85 -0.52 -0.62
CA PRO A 128 19.90 -0.44 0.38
C PRO A 128 20.91 -1.59 0.25
N PRO A 129 22.15 -1.38 0.72
CA PRO A 129 23.13 -2.45 0.86
C PRO A 129 22.55 -3.64 1.65
N GLY A 130 22.75 -4.86 1.17
CA GLY A 130 22.12 -6.06 1.74
C GLY A 130 20.77 -6.43 1.14
N GLY A 131 20.29 -5.69 0.14
CA GLY A 131 19.18 -6.05 -0.74
C GLY A 131 17.82 -6.16 -0.03
N TYR A 132 16.96 -7.02 -0.58
CA TYR A 132 15.60 -7.25 -0.09
C TYR A 132 15.59 -8.13 1.18
N SER A 133 15.91 -7.55 2.32
CA SER A 133 15.76 -8.19 3.61
C SER A 133 15.12 -7.22 4.62
N VAL A 134 14.36 -7.76 5.58
CA VAL A 134 13.72 -6.93 6.62
C VAL A 134 14.77 -6.14 7.40
N LYS A 135 15.92 -6.76 7.70
CA LYS A 135 17.03 -6.09 8.39
C LYS A 135 17.59 -4.92 7.57
N SER A 136 17.86 -5.15 6.28
CA SER A 136 18.38 -4.12 5.40
C SER A 136 17.41 -2.94 5.25
N MET A 137 16.11 -3.22 5.04
CA MET A 137 15.08 -2.20 4.95
C MET A 137 14.96 -1.38 6.25
N ARG A 138 14.97 -2.03 7.40
CA ARG A 138 14.92 -1.37 8.71
C ARG A 138 16.18 -0.54 9.02
N ASN A 139 17.31 -0.92 8.49
CA ASN A 139 18.55 -0.15 8.65
C ASN A 139 18.54 1.12 7.80
N ALA A 140 18.02 1.06 6.58
CA ALA A 140 18.01 2.16 5.64
C ALA A 140 16.85 3.13 5.83
N PHE A 141 15.66 2.61 6.16
CA PHE A 141 14.44 3.41 6.24
C PHE A 141 13.87 3.46 7.66
N GLU A 142 13.49 4.65 8.08
CA GLU A 142 12.78 4.87 9.34
C GLU A 142 11.34 4.34 9.23
N CYS A 143 10.66 4.76 8.17
CA CYS A 143 9.30 4.34 7.87
C CYS A 143 9.00 4.56 6.38
N ALA A 144 7.82 4.15 5.97
CA ALA A 144 7.16 4.72 4.80
C ALA A 144 6.05 5.67 5.27
N GLU A 145 5.84 6.75 4.55
CA GLU A 145 4.71 7.64 4.75
C GLU A 145 3.69 7.44 3.66
N ILE A 146 2.44 7.29 4.05
CA ILE A 146 1.32 7.31 3.10
C ILE A 146 0.70 8.70 3.06
N ASP A 147 0.07 9.03 1.95
CA ASP A 147 -0.66 10.28 1.81
C ASP A 147 -1.64 10.48 2.98
N LYS A 148 -1.60 11.66 3.62
CA LYS A 148 -2.46 12.00 4.76
C LYS A 148 -3.93 11.86 4.41
N ARG A 149 -4.32 12.26 3.19
CA ARG A 149 -5.71 12.14 2.73
C ARG A 149 -6.14 10.69 2.59
N LEU A 150 -5.27 9.81 2.07
CA LEU A 150 -5.53 8.37 2.05
C LEU A 150 -5.72 7.82 3.48
N PHE A 151 -4.86 8.24 4.41
CA PHE A 151 -4.97 7.82 5.81
C PHE A 151 -6.29 8.28 6.45
N GLU A 152 -6.71 9.53 6.21
CA GLU A 152 -8.00 10.05 6.65
C GLU A 152 -9.17 9.25 6.06
N ILE A 153 -9.14 8.95 4.76
CA ILE A 153 -10.13 8.11 4.09
C ILE A 153 -10.21 6.73 4.72
N MET A 154 -9.07 6.12 5.07
CA MET A 154 -9.02 4.82 5.73
C MET A 154 -9.56 4.85 7.19
N GLN A 155 -9.87 6.00 7.79
CA GLN A 155 -10.59 6.04 9.07
C GLN A 155 -12.08 5.72 8.91
N ASN A 156 -12.65 5.88 7.71
CA ASN A 156 -14.04 5.53 7.42
C ASN A 156 -14.17 4.03 7.08
N ALA A 157 -15.16 3.35 7.67
CA ALA A 157 -15.36 1.90 7.48
C ALA A 157 -15.77 1.54 6.04
N ASP A 158 -16.68 2.32 5.46
CA ASP A 158 -17.18 2.07 4.09
C ASP A 158 -16.09 2.29 3.05
N ALA A 159 -15.27 3.33 3.24
CA ALA A 159 -14.14 3.59 2.39
C ALA A 159 -13.10 2.44 2.46
N ARG A 160 -12.81 1.93 3.66
CA ARG A 160 -11.93 0.74 3.79
C ARG A 160 -12.51 -0.47 3.07
N ALA A 161 -13.83 -0.70 3.19
CA ALA A 161 -14.50 -1.81 2.50
C ALA A 161 -14.32 -1.69 0.98
N MET A 162 -14.54 -0.51 0.41
CA MET A 162 -14.36 -0.26 -1.03
C MET A 162 -12.90 -0.50 -1.46
N LEU A 163 -11.93 0.04 -0.73
CA LEU A 163 -10.51 -0.16 -1.03
C LEU A 163 -10.12 -1.65 -0.98
N ARG A 164 -10.64 -2.42 -0.01
CA ARG A 164 -10.43 -3.88 0.04
C ARG A 164 -11.00 -4.59 -1.18
N VAL A 165 -12.24 -4.28 -1.56
CA VAL A 165 -12.91 -4.89 -2.72
C VAL A 165 -12.08 -4.70 -3.98
N ILE A 166 -11.58 -3.50 -4.24
CA ILE A 166 -10.73 -3.21 -5.41
C ILE A 166 -9.44 -4.04 -5.36
N LEU A 167 -8.72 -4.06 -4.24
CA LEU A 167 -7.47 -4.81 -4.11
C LEU A 167 -7.69 -6.33 -4.32
N ILE A 168 -8.76 -6.87 -3.75
CA ILE A 168 -9.10 -8.29 -3.88
C ILE A 168 -9.45 -8.61 -5.33
N ASN A 169 -10.34 -7.85 -5.95
CA ASN A 169 -10.81 -8.11 -7.30
C ASN A 169 -9.68 -7.99 -8.34
N GLU A 170 -8.85 -6.95 -8.23
CA GLU A 170 -7.81 -6.68 -9.23
C GLU A 170 -6.59 -7.60 -9.13
N TYR A 171 -6.27 -8.10 -7.93
CA TYR A 171 -4.99 -8.79 -7.70
C TYR A 171 -5.11 -10.19 -7.10
N LEU A 172 -6.23 -10.56 -6.50
CA LEU A 172 -6.34 -11.80 -5.72
C LEU A 172 -7.38 -12.79 -6.25
N THR A 173 -8.49 -12.35 -6.85
CA THR A 173 -9.56 -13.23 -7.35
C THR A 173 -9.14 -14.19 -8.45
N ASN A 174 -8.16 -13.84 -9.27
CA ASN A 174 -7.66 -14.69 -10.35
C ASN A 174 -6.52 -15.65 -9.93
N GLN A 175 -6.28 -15.78 -8.63
CA GLN A 175 -5.35 -16.75 -8.08
C GLN A 175 -6.11 -18.06 -7.82
N PRO A 176 -5.57 -19.25 -8.11
CA PRO A 176 -6.22 -20.51 -7.75
C PRO A 176 -6.20 -20.63 -6.22
N THR A 177 -7.24 -20.18 -5.58
CA THR A 177 -7.43 -20.33 -4.14
C THR A 177 -8.33 -21.51 -3.86
N ARG A 178 -7.91 -22.33 -2.94
CA ARG A 178 -8.62 -23.50 -2.44
C ARG A 178 -9.67 -23.08 -1.43
N THR A 179 -10.47 -22.23 -1.49
CA THR A 179 -11.55 -21.73 -0.62
C THR A 179 -11.55 -20.20 -0.55
N MET A 180 -12.41 -19.61 -1.34
CA MET A 180 -12.89 -18.26 -1.10
C MET A 180 -13.80 -18.29 0.13
N PRO A 181 -13.66 -17.39 1.10
CA PRO A 181 -14.76 -17.11 2.01
C PRO A 181 -15.94 -16.62 1.17
N ASP A 182 -17.13 -17.10 1.47
CA ASP A 182 -18.36 -16.79 0.74
C ASP A 182 -18.69 -15.29 0.92
N PHE A 183 -18.23 -14.46 -0.01
CA PHE A 183 -18.49 -13.01 -0.03
C PHE A 183 -19.85 -12.65 -0.65
N ASN A 184 -20.62 -13.64 -1.13
CA ASN A 184 -21.96 -13.39 -1.68
C ASN A 184 -22.91 -12.77 -0.63
N GLY A 185 -22.66 -12.98 0.65
CA GLY A 185 -23.41 -12.33 1.73
C GLY A 185 -23.09 -10.86 1.98
N LEU A 186 -21.87 -10.41 1.62
CA LEU A 186 -21.45 -9.04 1.91
C LEU A 186 -21.84 -8.04 0.81
N ILE A 187 -21.96 -8.52 -0.43
CA ILE A 187 -22.35 -7.67 -1.56
C ILE A 187 -23.84 -7.33 -1.52
N MET A 188 -24.67 -8.18 -0.90
CA MET A 188 -26.11 -7.93 -0.75
C MET A 188 -26.46 -6.98 0.41
N ALA A 189 -25.50 -6.60 1.24
CA ALA A 189 -25.73 -5.72 2.39
C ALA A 189 -25.33 -4.25 2.17
N LEU A 190 -24.86 -3.89 0.98
CA LEU A 190 -24.66 -2.48 0.64
C LEU A 190 -25.99 -1.90 0.17
N PRO A 191 -26.59 -0.95 0.91
CA PRO A 191 -27.75 -0.24 0.41
C PRO A 191 -27.34 0.47 -0.89
N LEU A 192 -28.14 0.28 -1.92
CA LEU A 192 -28.09 1.06 -3.16
C LEU A 192 -28.36 2.52 -2.77
N ILE A 193 -27.32 3.26 -2.37
CA ILE A 193 -27.45 4.70 -2.23
C ILE A 193 -27.53 5.24 -3.64
N ALA A 194 -28.78 5.52 -4.01
CA ALA A 194 -29.16 6.16 -5.24
C ALA A 194 -28.26 7.39 -5.51
N LEU A 195 -27.57 7.32 -6.62
CA LEU A 195 -26.95 8.48 -7.26
C LEU A 195 -28.09 9.32 -7.83
N VAL A 196 -28.59 10.31 -7.09
CA VAL A 196 -29.49 11.34 -7.61
C VAL A 196 -28.94 12.71 -7.25
N ALA A 197 -28.73 13.44 -8.33
CA ALA A 197 -28.44 14.88 -8.51
C ALA A 197 -27.06 15.37 -8.10
#